data_b0bb2b0fd151da6301fed569321865b8
#
_entry.id   b0bb2b0fd151da6301fed569321865b8
#
_cell.length_a   1.000
_cell.length_b   1.000
_cell.length_c   1.000
_cell.angle_alpha   90.00
_cell.angle_beta   90.00
_cell.angle_gamma   90.00
#
_symmetry.space_group_name_H-M   'P 1'
#
loop_
_entity.id
_entity.type
_entity.pdbx_description
1 polymer ?
#
loop_
_entity_poly.entity_id
_entity_poly.type
_entity_poly.pdbx_seq_one_letter_code
_entity_poly.pdbx_strand_id
1 'polypeptide(L)'
;EFFKAIGFTANPMHENAEHLGSFLIGENNFVLMLFPEETFKGFVHHEVSDTRKGTEMLINIDAQSPAEVDAMAKKVKHAGGNIFAEPRESEGWMYAFGFEDLDGHRWSMLYMDAQKIPQP
;
A
#
# COMPACT_ATOMS: atom_id res chain seq x y z
N GLU A 1 -0.95 -11.93 -6.81
CA GLU A 1 0.49 -11.98 -7.08
C GLU A 1 1.22 -10.71 -6.62
N PHE A 2 0.77 -9.51 -7.04
CA PHE A 2 1.47 -8.25 -6.75
C PHE A 2 1.71 -8.04 -5.24
N PHE A 3 0.66 -8.12 -4.42
CA PHE A 3 0.79 -7.83 -2.99
C PHE A 3 1.66 -8.86 -2.26
N LYS A 4 1.62 -10.12 -2.69
CA LYS A 4 2.55 -11.14 -2.17
C LYS A 4 3.99 -10.81 -2.55
N ALA A 5 4.20 -10.38 -3.80
CA ALA A 5 5.54 -10.06 -4.30
C ALA A 5 6.17 -8.89 -3.55
N ILE A 6 5.38 -7.93 -3.06
CA ILE A 6 5.90 -6.82 -2.28
C ILE A 6 5.96 -7.12 -0.77
N GLY A 7 5.60 -8.33 -0.36
CA GLY A 7 5.83 -8.79 1.00
C GLY A 7 4.61 -8.83 1.91
N PHE A 8 3.40 -8.59 1.40
CA PHE A 8 2.19 -8.75 2.21
C PHE A 8 1.87 -10.24 2.36
N THR A 9 1.44 -10.63 3.54
CA THR A 9 1.12 -12.02 3.85
C THR A 9 -0.33 -12.33 3.50
N ALA A 10 -0.55 -13.40 2.71
CA ALA A 10 -1.91 -13.83 2.42
C ALA A 10 -2.61 -14.24 3.71
N ASN A 11 -3.88 -13.82 3.87
CA ASN A 11 -4.66 -14.14 5.05
C ASN A 11 -5.13 -15.59 4.96
N PRO A 12 -4.70 -16.48 5.90
CA PRO A 12 -5.08 -17.90 5.86
C PRO A 12 -6.58 -18.15 5.88
N MET A 13 -7.35 -17.26 6.50
CA MET A 13 -8.80 -17.40 6.56
C MET A 13 -9.47 -17.35 5.18
N HIS A 14 -8.83 -16.71 4.21
CA HIS A 14 -9.39 -16.49 2.88
C HIS A 14 -8.50 -17.02 1.77
N GLU A 15 -7.58 -17.94 2.09
CA GLU A 15 -6.60 -18.44 1.14
C GLU A 15 -7.23 -19.03 -0.12
N ASN A 16 -8.35 -19.70 0.02
CA ASN A 16 -9.06 -20.36 -1.07
C ASN A 16 -10.34 -19.65 -1.49
N ALA A 17 -10.52 -18.39 -1.09
CA ALA A 17 -11.72 -17.64 -1.47
C ALA A 17 -11.70 -17.29 -2.96
N GLU A 18 -12.82 -17.50 -3.65
CA GLU A 18 -12.93 -17.25 -5.09
C GLU A 18 -13.27 -15.81 -5.43
N HIS A 19 -13.90 -15.10 -4.49
CA HIS A 19 -14.49 -13.78 -4.76
C HIS A 19 -13.81 -12.64 -4.01
N LEU A 20 -12.67 -12.90 -3.37
CA LEU A 20 -11.91 -11.85 -2.69
C LEU A 20 -10.45 -12.25 -2.54
N GLY A 21 -9.58 -11.22 -2.47
CA GLY A 21 -8.22 -11.37 -2.00
C GLY A 21 -8.12 -10.79 -0.61
N SER A 22 -7.31 -11.38 0.26
CA SER A 22 -7.15 -10.89 1.62
C SER A 22 -5.70 -11.02 2.06
N PHE A 23 -5.17 -9.93 2.62
CA PHE A 23 -3.77 -9.86 3.05
C PHE A 23 -3.67 -9.26 4.44
N LEU A 24 -2.64 -9.69 5.17
CA LEU A 24 -2.30 -9.14 6.47
C LEU A 24 -1.14 -8.18 6.28
N ILE A 25 -1.26 -6.98 6.83
CA ILE A 25 -0.26 -5.93 6.70
C ILE A 25 0.21 -5.51 8.09
N GLY A 26 1.54 -5.42 8.25
CA GLY A 26 2.16 -4.93 9.46
C GLY A 26 2.13 -5.93 10.62
N GLU A 27 2.71 -5.54 11.73
CA GLU A 27 2.82 -6.39 12.92
C GLU A 27 1.47 -6.63 13.61
N ASN A 28 0.56 -5.69 13.47
CA ASN A 28 -0.77 -5.79 14.06
C ASN A 28 -1.78 -6.49 13.15
N ASN A 29 -1.32 -7.06 12.05
CA ASN A 29 -2.14 -7.83 11.10
C ASN A 29 -3.39 -7.06 10.64
N PHE A 30 -3.19 -5.82 10.19
CA PHE A 30 -4.27 -5.12 9.52
C PHE A 30 -4.70 -5.90 8.29
N VAL A 31 -6.00 -6.04 8.10
CA VAL A 31 -6.55 -6.82 7.00
C VAL A 31 -6.84 -5.91 5.82
N LEU A 32 -6.22 -6.20 4.68
CA LEU A 32 -6.55 -5.60 3.39
C LEU A 32 -7.40 -6.62 2.63
N MET A 33 -8.60 -6.24 2.25
CA MET A 33 -9.46 -7.10 1.44
C MET A 33 -9.66 -6.50 0.07
N LEU A 34 -9.50 -7.30 -0.95
CA LEU A 34 -9.66 -6.91 -2.35
C LEU A 34 -10.84 -7.67 -2.94
N PHE A 35 -11.72 -6.96 -3.61
CA PHE A 35 -12.92 -7.54 -4.21
C PHE A 35 -13.00 -7.19 -5.70
N PRO A 36 -13.60 -8.08 -6.51
CA PRO A 36 -14.00 -7.69 -7.86
C PRO A 36 -14.95 -6.48 -7.82
N GLU A 37 -14.91 -5.64 -8.83
CA GLU A 37 -15.69 -4.39 -8.86
C GLU A 37 -17.17 -4.59 -8.55
N GLU A 38 -17.79 -5.59 -9.13
CA GLU A 38 -19.23 -5.85 -8.93
C GLU A 38 -19.55 -6.18 -7.48
N THR A 39 -18.71 -6.98 -6.83
CA THR A 39 -18.86 -7.29 -5.41
C THR A 39 -18.67 -6.04 -4.56
N PHE A 40 -17.67 -5.25 -4.88
CA PHE A 40 -17.36 -4.01 -4.16
C PHE A 40 -18.49 -3.00 -4.25
N LYS A 41 -19.08 -2.82 -5.44
CA LYS A 41 -20.25 -1.96 -5.63
C LYS A 41 -21.39 -2.33 -4.69
N GLY A 42 -21.61 -3.64 -4.49
CA GLY A 42 -22.64 -4.12 -3.58
C GLY A 42 -22.42 -3.71 -2.14
N PHE A 43 -21.18 -3.63 -1.72
CA PHE A 43 -20.85 -3.20 -0.35
C PHE A 43 -20.94 -1.70 -0.16
N VAL A 44 -20.46 -0.92 -1.12
CA VAL A 44 -20.36 0.54 -0.96
C VAL A 44 -21.61 1.29 -1.43
N HIS A 45 -22.50 0.61 -2.13
CA HIS A 45 -23.74 1.21 -2.68
C HIS A 45 -23.46 2.42 -3.56
N HIS A 46 -22.39 2.33 -4.37
CA HIS A 46 -21.92 3.44 -5.20
C HIS A 46 -21.14 2.92 -6.40
N GLU A 47 -20.98 3.74 -7.42
CA GLU A 47 -20.14 3.38 -8.54
C GLU A 47 -18.67 3.34 -8.14
N VAL A 48 -17.90 2.47 -8.79
CA VAL A 48 -16.46 2.37 -8.57
C VAL A 48 -15.76 3.49 -9.34
N SER A 49 -14.85 4.20 -8.67
CA SER A 49 -14.10 5.28 -9.30
C SER A 49 -13.07 4.74 -10.31
N ASP A 50 -12.80 5.53 -11.35
CA ASP A 50 -11.74 5.22 -12.31
C ASP A 50 -10.43 5.79 -11.77
N THR A 51 -9.53 4.91 -11.32
CA THR A 51 -8.24 5.31 -10.73
C THR A 51 -7.33 6.05 -11.71
N ARG A 52 -7.59 5.95 -13.01
CA ARG A 52 -6.83 6.69 -14.02
C ARG A 52 -7.22 8.16 -14.09
N LYS A 53 -8.39 8.52 -13.56
CA LYS A 53 -8.93 9.90 -13.62
C LYS A 53 -8.61 10.71 -12.37
N GLY A 54 -8.23 10.08 -11.28
CA GLY A 54 -7.92 10.79 -10.05
C GLY A 54 -7.70 9.84 -8.88
N THR A 55 -7.26 10.41 -7.77
CA THR A 55 -6.99 9.68 -6.54
C THR A 55 -7.79 10.30 -5.41
N GLU A 56 -8.63 9.49 -4.76
CA GLU A 56 -9.38 9.95 -3.59
C GLU A 56 -8.60 9.79 -2.30
N MET A 57 -7.88 8.66 -2.17
CA MET A 57 -7.18 8.33 -0.95
C MET A 57 -5.76 7.87 -1.22
N LEU A 58 -4.86 8.19 -0.30
CA LEU A 58 -3.50 7.66 -0.28
C LEU A 58 -3.41 6.68 0.89
N ILE A 59 -3.11 5.43 0.61
CA ILE A 59 -2.97 4.40 1.63
C ILE A 59 -1.53 4.43 2.13
N ASN A 60 -1.34 4.71 3.42
CA ASN A 60 0.00 4.79 4.01
C ASN A 60 0.28 3.55 4.84
N ILE A 61 1.48 2.99 4.66
CA ILE A 61 2.01 1.92 5.52
C ILE A 61 3.31 2.42 6.13
N ASP A 62 3.61 1.96 7.33
CA ASP A 62 4.80 2.39 8.04
C ASP A 62 6.02 1.53 7.67
N ALA A 63 7.19 2.12 7.86
CA ALA A 63 8.47 1.44 7.75
C ALA A 63 9.28 1.68 9.02
N GLN A 64 10.14 0.72 9.36
CA GLN A 64 10.96 0.78 10.56
C GLN A 64 12.31 1.48 10.31
N SER A 65 12.67 1.68 9.05
CA SER A 65 13.94 2.30 8.67
C SER A 65 13.90 2.82 7.24
N PRO A 66 14.79 3.77 6.87
CA PRO A 66 14.94 4.17 5.47
C PRO A 66 15.31 3.00 4.56
N ALA A 67 16.12 2.05 5.06
CA ALA A 67 16.50 0.88 4.27
C ALA A 67 15.28 0.02 3.91
N GLU A 68 14.30 -0.09 4.79
CA GLU A 68 13.06 -0.81 4.50
C GLU A 68 12.26 -0.13 3.39
N VAL A 69 12.23 1.21 3.39
CA VAL A 69 11.59 1.99 2.33
C VAL A 69 12.27 1.72 0.98
N ASP A 70 13.60 1.77 0.93
CA ASP A 70 14.35 1.49 -0.30
C ASP A 70 14.13 0.06 -0.80
N ALA A 71 14.10 -0.90 0.12
CA ALA A 71 13.87 -2.31 -0.23
C ALA A 71 12.48 -2.51 -0.81
N MET A 72 11.47 -1.88 -0.23
CA MET A 72 10.10 -1.96 -0.74
C MET A 72 9.99 -1.35 -2.14
N ALA A 73 10.65 -0.22 -2.38
CA ALA A 73 10.63 0.41 -3.70
C ALA A 73 11.15 -0.54 -4.78
N LYS A 74 12.20 -1.29 -4.48
CA LYS A 74 12.74 -2.30 -5.41
C LYS A 74 11.74 -3.44 -5.64
N LYS A 75 11.09 -3.92 -4.58
CA LYS A 75 10.09 -4.98 -4.70
C LYS A 75 8.90 -4.54 -5.55
N VAL A 76 8.45 -3.30 -5.37
CA VAL A 76 7.35 -2.73 -6.16
C VAL A 76 7.71 -2.69 -7.64
N LYS A 77 8.90 -2.23 -7.98
CA LYS A 77 9.36 -2.21 -9.38
C LYS A 77 9.39 -3.61 -9.99
N HIS A 78 9.94 -4.58 -9.28
CA HIS A 78 10.00 -5.97 -9.73
C HIS A 78 8.61 -6.60 -9.89
N ALA A 79 7.66 -6.20 -9.06
CA ALA A 79 6.30 -6.73 -9.10
C ALA A 79 5.42 -6.05 -10.15
N GLY A 80 5.93 -5.05 -10.86
CA GLY A 80 5.20 -4.36 -11.91
C GLY A 80 4.42 -3.13 -11.48
N GLY A 81 4.58 -2.70 -10.23
CA GLY A 81 3.99 -1.45 -9.76
C GLY A 81 4.72 -0.24 -10.32
N ASN A 82 4.05 0.90 -10.28
CA ASN A 82 4.60 2.16 -10.77
C ASN A 82 5.02 3.04 -9.60
N ILE A 83 6.25 3.54 -9.61
CA ILE A 83 6.72 4.47 -8.58
C ILE A 83 6.46 5.90 -9.06
N PHE A 84 5.53 6.59 -8.40
CA PHE A 84 5.22 7.98 -8.75
C PHE A 84 6.04 8.98 -7.92
N ALA A 85 6.65 8.53 -6.83
CA ALA A 85 7.53 9.35 -6.00
C ALA A 85 8.67 8.49 -5.48
N GLU A 86 9.89 8.74 -5.97
CA GLU A 86 11.06 7.98 -5.56
C GLU A 86 11.38 8.17 -4.08
N PRO A 87 12.02 7.18 -3.41
CA PRO A 87 12.41 7.33 -2.00
C PRO A 87 13.22 8.59 -1.76
N ARG A 88 12.80 9.38 -0.76
CA ARG A 88 13.53 10.60 -0.40
C ARG A 88 13.21 11.05 1.01
N GLU A 89 14.14 11.82 1.57
CA GLU A 89 13.96 12.49 2.85
C GLU A 89 13.12 13.75 2.69
N SER A 90 12.31 14.05 3.69
CA SER A 90 11.48 15.24 3.75
C SER A 90 11.43 15.76 5.18
N GLU A 91 11.46 17.09 5.35
CA GLU A 91 11.35 17.76 6.65
C GLU A 91 12.43 17.38 7.67
N GLY A 92 13.45 16.61 7.28
CA GLY A 92 14.52 16.15 8.14
C GLY A 92 14.18 14.96 9.03
N TRP A 93 12.92 14.52 9.05
CA TRP A 93 12.47 13.42 9.92
C TRP A 93 11.61 12.38 9.24
N MET A 94 11.33 12.55 7.96
CA MET A 94 10.57 11.57 7.17
C MET A 94 11.42 11.01 6.03
N TYR A 95 11.20 9.74 5.72
CA TYR A 95 11.77 9.11 4.55
C TYR A 95 10.69 8.23 3.94
N ALA A 96 10.30 8.51 2.71
CA ALA A 96 9.13 7.87 2.12
C ALA A 96 9.26 7.71 0.62
N PHE A 97 8.43 6.85 0.06
CA PHE A 97 8.22 6.76 -1.38
C PHE A 97 6.73 6.50 -1.66
N GLY A 98 6.33 6.73 -2.89
CA GLY A 98 4.95 6.49 -3.31
C GLY A 98 4.87 5.61 -4.53
N PHE A 99 3.87 4.74 -4.56
CA PHE A 99 3.69 3.83 -5.70
C PHE A 99 2.22 3.60 -6.02
N GLU A 100 1.97 3.16 -7.23
CA GLU A 100 0.66 2.68 -7.65
C GLU A 100 0.70 1.16 -7.73
N ASP A 101 -0.35 0.50 -7.25
CA ASP A 101 -0.52 -0.92 -7.47
C ASP A 101 -1.00 -1.19 -8.91
N LEU A 102 -1.25 -2.45 -9.26
CA LEU A 102 -1.62 -2.80 -10.63
C LEU A 102 -2.98 -2.25 -11.05
N ASP A 103 -3.82 -1.88 -10.09
CA ASP A 103 -5.14 -1.30 -10.35
C ASP A 103 -5.15 0.22 -10.29
N GLY A 104 -3.99 0.84 -10.05
CA GLY A 104 -3.84 2.29 -10.02
C GLY A 104 -4.12 2.94 -8.68
N HIS A 105 -4.34 2.17 -7.62
CA HIS A 105 -4.49 2.72 -6.28
C HIS A 105 -3.14 3.22 -5.77
N ARG A 106 -3.15 4.37 -5.10
CA ARG A 106 -1.92 5.01 -4.64
C ARG A 106 -1.59 4.67 -3.20
N TRP A 107 -0.33 4.33 -3.01
CA TRP A 107 0.24 3.90 -1.73
C TRP A 107 1.45 4.75 -1.39
N SER A 108 1.73 4.87 -0.10
CA SER A 108 2.97 5.45 0.40
C SER A 108 3.53 4.55 1.49
N MET A 109 4.84 4.38 1.51
CA MET A 109 5.52 3.76 2.64
C MET A 109 6.37 4.82 3.31
N LEU A 110 6.21 5.00 4.62
CA LEU A 110 6.77 6.13 5.34
C LEU A 110 7.51 5.67 6.59
N TYR A 111 8.77 6.06 6.68
CA TYR A 111 9.54 5.99 7.91
C TYR A 111 9.55 7.39 8.56
N MET A 112 9.28 7.44 9.85
CA MET A 112 9.36 8.68 10.64
C MET A 112 10.34 8.51 11.78
N ASP A 113 11.31 9.43 11.88
CA ASP A 113 12.22 9.49 13.02
C ASP A 113 11.51 10.27 14.13
N ALA A 114 10.94 9.56 15.09
CA ALA A 114 10.12 10.15 16.15
C ALA A 114 10.90 11.14 17.01
N GLN A 115 12.22 11.00 17.12
CA GLN A 115 13.04 11.90 17.91
C GLN A 115 13.26 13.26 17.25
N LYS A 116 13.08 13.32 15.93
CA LYS A 116 13.27 14.54 15.13
C LYS A 116 11.97 15.26 14.77
N ILE A 117 10.82 14.67 15.09
CA ILE A 117 9.53 15.30 14.81
C ILE A 117 9.40 16.57 15.66
N PRO A 118 9.10 17.73 15.04
CA PRO A 118 8.90 18.97 15.79
C PRO A 118 7.77 18.82 16.81
N GLN A 119 8.00 19.28 18.03
CA GLN A 119 6.96 19.29 19.05
C GLN A 119 6.18 20.60 18.98
N PRO A 120 4.87 20.59 19.27
CA PRO A 120 4.05 21.78 19.24
C PRO A 120 4.40 22.76 20.36
#